data_90aec560f05e0e040f68c38b884d2f43
#
_entry.id   90aec560f05e0e040f68c38b884d2f43
#
_cell.length_a   1.000
_cell.length_b   1.000
_cell.length_c   1.000
_cell.angle_alpha   90.00
_cell.angle_beta   90.00
_cell.angle_gamma   90.00
#
_symmetry.space_group_name_H-M   'P 1'
#
loop_
_entity.id
_entity.type
_entity.pdbx_description
1 polymer ?
#
loop_
_entity_poly.entity_id
_entity_poly.type
_entity_poly.pdbx_seq_one_letter_code
_entity_poly.pdbx_strand_id
1 'polypeptide(L)'
;MRNATRVSLEQVAAHAGVSRATASRVINGVPTVASDLRTRVESSVKALGYQPNLAARTLVTRRTDTIALIASEPDIRVFGDPFFSKIVRGATMEVGAAGLQLLIMMAQTGDDMRRIRKYVTSGAVDGALLISEHE
;
A
#
# COMPACT_ATOMS: atom_id res chain seq x y z
N MET A 1 7.44 -21.48 -11.22
CA MET A 1 7.45 -20.89 -9.86
C MET A 1 6.32 -21.52 -9.06
N ARG A 2 6.65 -22.24 -7.98
CA ARG A 2 5.65 -22.91 -7.14
C ARG A 2 4.85 -21.85 -6.42
N ASN A 3 3.51 -21.86 -6.58
CA ASN A 3 2.60 -21.16 -5.68
C ASN A 3 2.80 -21.73 -4.28
N ALA A 4 3.63 -21.10 -3.46
CA ALA A 4 3.63 -21.38 -2.03
C ALA A 4 2.22 -21.09 -1.56
N THR A 5 1.54 -22.09 -1.01
CA THR A 5 0.17 -21.96 -0.51
C THR A 5 0.18 -20.84 0.54
N ARG A 6 -0.37 -19.70 0.17
CA ARG A 6 -0.39 -18.52 1.04
C ARG A 6 -1.22 -18.85 2.26
N VAL A 7 -0.66 -18.64 3.46
CA VAL A 7 -1.39 -18.82 4.71
C VAL A 7 -2.67 -18.00 4.68
N SER A 8 -3.78 -18.60 5.05
CA SER A 8 -5.09 -17.96 5.05
C SER A 8 -5.43 -17.37 6.41
N LEU A 9 -6.39 -16.44 6.44
CA LEU A 9 -6.93 -15.87 7.68
C LEU A 9 -7.57 -16.95 8.57
N GLU A 10 -8.19 -17.95 7.96
CA GLU A 10 -8.80 -19.10 8.64
C GLU A 10 -7.74 -19.92 9.39
N GLN A 11 -6.57 -20.12 8.78
CA GLN A 11 -5.45 -20.83 9.43
C GLN A 11 -4.90 -20.03 10.62
N VAL A 12 -4.81 -18.71 10.49
CA VAL A 12 -4.42 -17.84 11.62
C VAL A 12 -5.44 -17.92 12.75
N ALA A 13 -6.73 -17.83 12.45
CA ALA A 13 -7.81 -17.92 13.43
C ALA A 13 -7.80 -19.27 14.17
N ALA A 14 -7.65 -20.36 13.42
CA ALA A 14 -7.56 -21.71 13.99
C ALA A 14 -6.33 -21.87 14.90
N HIS A 15 -5.14 -21.40 14.46
CA HIS A 15 -3.91 -21.45 15.24
C HIS A 15 -3.99 -20.60 16.52
N ALA A 16 -4.64 -19.43 16.44
CA ALA A 16 -4.86 -18.55 17.59
C ALA A 16 -5.99 -19.02 18.51
N GLY A 17 -6.81 -19.98 18.09
CA GLY A 17 -7.99 -20.45 18.84
C GLY A 17 -9.05 -19.37 18.99
N VAL A 18 -9.29 -18.59 17.93
CA VAL A 18 -10.29 -17.52 17.88
C VAL A 18 -11.19 -17.68 16.65
N SER A 19 -12.30 -16.92 16.61
CA SER A 19 -13.12 -16.87 15.40
C SER A 19 -12.39 -16.10 14.27
N ARG A 20 -12.74 -16.42 13.00
CA ARG A 20 -12.24 -15.66 11.84
C ARG A 20 -12.54 -14.16 11.96
N ALA A 21 -13.72 -13.80 12.50
CA ALA A 21 -14.09 -12.41 12.71
C ALA A 21 -13.17 -11.71 13.72
N THR A 22 -12.81 -12.39 14.81
CA THR A 22 -11.87 -11.87 15.82
C THR A 22 -10.47 -11.71 15.21
N ALA A 23 -9.96 -12.71 14.51
CA ALA A 23 -8.68 -12.61 13.82
C ALA A 23 -8.65 -11.44 12.83
N SER A 24 -9.71 -11.26 12.03
CA SER A 24 -9.84 -10.15 11.08
C SER A 24 -9.82 -8.79 11.79
N ARG A 25 -10.54 -8.63 12.89
CA ARG A 25 -10.56 -7.38 13.66
C ARG A 25 -9.18 -7.03 14.21
N VAL A 26 -8.45 -8.01 14.75
CA VAL A 26 -7.08 -7.78 15.25
C VAL A 26 -6.16 -7.34 14.12
N ILE A 27 -6.16 -8.06 12.99
CA ILE A 27 -5.29 -7.78 11.84
C ILE A 27 -5.59 -6.39 11.23
N ASN A 28 -6.85 -5.97 11.29
CA ASN A 28 -7.27 -4.64 10.82
C ASN A 28 -7.14 -3.55 11.89
N GLY A 29 -6.54 -3.85 13.05
CA GLY A 29 -6.24 -2.84 14.07
C GLY A 29 -7.45 -2.33 14.85
N VAL A 30 -8.57 -3.07 14.88
CA VAL A 30 -9.77 -2.66 15.63
C VAL A 30 -9.46 -2.62 17.13
N PRO A 31 -9.61 -1.48 17.83
CA PRO A 31 -9.14 -1.31 19.21
C PRO A 31 -9.98 -2.05 20.25
N THR A 32 -11.20 -2.44 19.92
CA THR A 32 -12.18 -3.05 20.86
C THR A 32 -11.95 -4.53 21.13
N VAL A 33 -10.90 -5.15 20.55
CA VAL A 33 -10.58 -6.55 20.82
C VAL A 33 -9.77 -6.65 22.11
N ALA A 34 -10.15 -7.60 22.97
CA ALA A 34 -9.48 -7.87 24.24
C ALA A 34 -7.98 -8.15 24.03
N SER A 35 -7.14 -7.68 24.95
CA SER A 35 -5.68 -7.69 24.82
C SER A 35 -5.09 -9.10 24.70
N ASP A 36 -5.65 -10.07 25.42
CA ASP A 36 -5.23 -11.48 25.36
C ASP A 36 -5.50 -12.10 24.00
N LEU A 37 -6.66 -11.85 23.39
CA LEU A 37 -7.00 -12.31 22.04
C LEU A 37 -6.12 -11.64 20.99
N ARG A 38 -5.82 -10.35 21.17
CA ARG A 38 -4.88 -9.63 20.29
C ARG A 38 -3.51 -10.28 20.30
N THR A 39 -2.92 -10.50 21.49
CA THR A 39 -1.61 -11.14 21.63
C THR A 39 -1.56 -12.52 20.99
N ARG A 40 -2.63 -13.33 21.16
CA ARG A 40 -2.72 -14.68 20.55
C ARG A 40 -2.75 -14.62 19.03
N VAL A 41 -3.51 -13.70 18.45
CA VAL A 41 -3.59 -13.53 16.99
C VAL A 41 -2.27 -13.00 16.43
N GLU A 42 -1.66 -11.99 17.04
CA GLU A 42 -0.38 -11.42 16.61
C GLU A 42 0.75 -12.47 16.65
N SER A 43 0.79 -13.28 17.70
CA SER A 43 1.73 -14.40 17.81
C SER A 43 1.51 -15.43 16.69
N SER A 44 0.26 -15.73 16.37
CA SER A 44 -0.09 -16.68 15.31
C SER A 44 0.25 -16.13 13.92
N VAL A 45 0.02 -14.84 13.67
CA VAL A 45 0.44 -14.14 12.44
C VAL A 45 1.94 -14.28 12.23
N LYS A 46 2.72 -14.03 13.29
CA LYS A 46 4.18 -14.14 13.24
C LYS A 46 4.65 -15.58 13.03
N ALA A 47 4.08 -16.52 13.78
CA ALA A 47 4.46 -17.94 13.72
C ALA A 47 4.19 -18.57 12.35
N LEU A 48 3.06 -18.21 11.71
CA LEU A 48 2.65 -18.74 10.41
C LEU A 48 3.21 -17.94 9.23
N GLY A 49 3.85 -16.79 9.48
CA GLY A 49 4.28 -15.89 8.40
C GLY A 49 3.11 -15.35 7.58
N TYR A 50 1.95 -15.16 8.21
CA TYR A 50 0.76 -14.66 7.52
C TYR A 50 0.98 -13.23 7.04
N GLN A 51 0.63 -12.99 5.78
CA GLN A 51 0.59 -11.66 5.21
C GLN A 51 -0.84 -11.32 4.78
N PRO A 52 -1.41 -10.20 5.26
CA PRO A 52 -2.73 -9.77 4.86
C PRO A 52 -2.86 -9.68 3.34
N ASN A 53 -4.00 -10.11 2.81
CA ASN A 53 -4.30 -9.91 1.40
C ASN A 53 -4.70 -8.46 1.17
N LEU A 54 -3.79 -7.66 0.60
CA LEU A 54 -4.02 -6.24 0.34
C LEU A 54 -5.24 -6.01 -0.55
N ALA A 55 -5.47 -6.85 -1.57
CA ALA A 55 -6.64 -6.73 -2.43
C ALA A 55 -7.96 -6.96 -1.66
N ALA A 56 -8.00 -7.97 -0.78
CA ALA A 56 -9.16 -8.20 0.07
C ALA A 56 -9.38 -7.06 1.08
N ARG A 57 -8.29 -6.52 1.64
CA ARG A 57 -8.35 -5.36 2.53
C ARG A 57 -8.87 -4.13 1.81
N THR A 58 -8.38 -3.85 0.61
CA THR A 58 -8.83 -2.72 -0.23
C THR A 58 -10.32 -2.81 -0.54
N LEU A 59 -10.84 -4.01 -0.83
CA LEU A 59 -12.28 -4.22 -1.06
C LEU A 59 -13.13 -3.83 0.16
N VAL A 60 -12.65 -4.11 1.37
CA VAL A 60 -13.37 -3.83 2.61
C VAL A 60 -13.20 -2.37 3.04
N THR A 61 -11.96 -1.86 3.03
CA THR A 61 -11.63 -0.52 3.55
C THR A 61 -11.79 0.57 2.52
N ARG A 62 -11.84 0.24 1.23
CA ARG A 62 -11.76 1.15 0.08
C ARG A 62 -10.51 2.04 0.11
N ARG A 63 -9.43 1.53 0.72
CA ARG A 63 -8.13 2.20 0.81
C ARG A 63 -7.03 1.28 0.30
N THR A 64 -6.13 1.86 -0.47
CA THR A 64 -4.94 1.16 -1.00
C THR A 64 -3.70 1.43 -0.16
N ASP A 65 -3.78 2.43 0.73
CA ASP A 65 -2.66 2.97 1.51
C ASP A 65 -1.47 3.36 0.59
N THR A 66 -1.79 3.82 -0.63
CA THR A 66 -0.82 4.18 -1.66
C THR A 66 -1.09 5.58 -2.21
N ILE A 67 -0.05 6.39 -2.30
CA ILE A 67 -0.06 7.71 -2.94
C ILE A 67 0.81 7.63 -4.20
N ALA A 68 0.31 8.09 -5.34
CA ALA A 68 1.09 8.20 -6.56
C ALA A 68 1.82 9.54 -6.62
N LEU A 69 3.09 9.54 -6.99
CA LEU A 69 3.85 10.72 -7.40
C LEU A 69 4.09 10.61 -8.90
N ILE A 70 3.47 11.50 -9.66
CA ILE A 70 3.49 11.49 -11.12
C ILE A 70 4.40 12.61 -11.60
N ALA A 71 5.48 12.24 -12.29
CA ALA A 71 6.37 13.17 -12.96
C ALA A 71 6.05 13.20 -14.46
N SER A 72 5.64 14.35 -14.97
CA SER A 72 5.33 14.58 -16.38
C SER A 72 6.45 15.37 -17.04
N GLU A 73 7.66 14.83 -16.97
CA GLU A 73 8.88 15.43 -17.51
C GLU A 73 9.78 14.36 -18.16
N PRO A 74 10.62 14.74 -19.14
CA PRO A 74 11.63 13.84 -19.68
C PRO A 74 12.53 13.27 -18.58
N ASP A 75 12.87 12.00 -18.68
CA ASP A 75 13.69 11.27 -17.70
C ASP A 75 15.03 11.96 -17.40
N ILE A 76 15.68 12.53 -18.43
CA ILE A 76 16.93 13.26 -18.27
C ILE A 76 16.82 14.46 -17.32
N ARG A 77 15.67 15.13 -17.28
CA ARG A 77 15.39 16.22 -16.31
C ARG A 77 15.10 15.65 -14.93
N VAL A 78 14.24 14.65 -14.85
CA VAL A 78 13.85 14.04 -13.56
C VAL A 78 15.08 13.52 -12.79
N PHE A 79 16.01 12.89 -13.48
CA PHE A 79 17.21 12.33 -12.85
C PHE A 79 18.39 13.31 -12.78
N GLY A 80 18.40 14.34 -13.62
CA GLY A 80 19.48 15.33 -13.69
C GLY A 80 19.28 16.55 -12.80
N ASP A 81 18.05 16.87 -12.42
CA ASP A 81 17.74 18.06 -11.63
C ASP A 81 17.62 17.72 -10.14
N PRO A 82 18.40 18.39 -9.26
CA PRO A 82 18.29 18.25 -7.81
C PRO A 82 16.90 18.56 -7.24
N PHE A 83 16.08 19.31 -7.95
CA PHE A 83 14.71 19.62 -7.55
C PHE A 83 13.85 18.34 -7.43
N PHE A 84 13.86 17.49 -8.44
CA PHE A 84 13.09 16.24 -8.43
C PHE A 84 13.55 15.30 -7.31
N SER A 85 14.85 15.18 -7.10
CA SER A 85 15.39 14.34 -6.02
C SER A 85 14.95 14.81 -4.63
N LYS A 86 14.88 16.13 -4.42
CA LYS A 86 14.37 16.72 -3.15
C LYS A 86 12.88 16.45 -2.96
N ILE A 87 12.07 16.57 -4.01
CA ILE A 87 10.63 16.26 -3.95
C ILE A 87 10.40 14.79 -3.65
N VAL A 88 11.07 13.88 -4.38
CA VAL A 88 10.95 12.44 -4.14
C VAL A 88 11.34 12.11 -2.71
N ARG A 89 12.43 12.67 -2.21
CA ARG A 89 12.86 12.46 -0.82
C ARG A 89 11.84 12.96 0.18
N GLY A 90 11.34 14.19 0.01
CA GLY A 90 10.33 14.77 0.90
C GLY A 90 9.03 13.95 0.89
N ALA A 91 8.53 13.62 -0.30
CA ALA A 91 7.34 12.79 -0.44
C ALA A 91 7.51 11.40 0.19
N THR A 92 8.67 10.77 0.00
CA THR A 92 8.97 9.46 0.61
C THR A 92 8.95 9.54 2.14
N MET A 93 9.51 10.58 2.72
CA MET A 93 9.54 10.76 4.17
C MET A 93 8.13 11.00 4.73
N GLU A 94 7.35 11.90 4.15
CA GLU A 94 6.02 12.26 4.63
C GLU A 94 5.02 11.11 4.45
N VAL A 95 5.00 10.50 3.26
CA VAL A 95 4.13 9.36 2.95
C VAL A 95 4.48 8.17 3.83
N GLY A 96 5.78 7.89 4.02
CA GLY A 96 6.27 6.83 4.89
C GLY A 96 5.92 7.07 6.37
N ALA A 97 6.05 8.31 6.86
CA ALA A 97 5.67 8.67 8.23
C ALA A 97 4.16 8.50 8.48
N ALA A 98 3.33 8.65 7.44
CA ALA A 98 1.90 8.37 7.48
C ALA A 98 1.56 6.86 7.37
N GLY A 99 2.55 5.97 7.26
CA GLY A 99 2.33 4.53 7.08
C GLY A 99 1.82 4.15 5.70
N LEU A 100 1.98 5.03 4.71
CA LEU A 100 1.52 4.83 3.34
C LEU A 100 2.70 4.44 2.42
N GLN A 101 2.37 3.93 1.23
CA GLN A 101 3.34 3.63 0.18
C GLN A 101 3.39 4.77 -0.84
N LEU A 102 4.59 5.10 -1.33
CA LEU A 102 4.76 6.02 -2.44
C LEU A 102 5.00 5.23 -3.74
N LEU A 103 4.14 5.45 -4.74
CA LEU A 103 4.28 4.91 -6.09
C LEU A 103 4.73 6.03 -7.03
N ILE A 104 5.95 5.92 -7.57
CA ILE A 104 6.46 6.90 -8.53
C ILE A 104 6.10 6.45 -9.94
N MET A 105 5.46 7.32 -10.71
CA MET A 105 5.05 7.07 -12.09
C MET A 105 5.60 8.19 -12.98
N MET A 106 6.23 7.79 -14.09
CA MET A 106 6.82 8.74 -15.04
C MET A 106 6.03 8.72 -16.34
N ALA A 107 5.65 9.91 -16.82
CA ALA A 107 4.98 10.11 -18.10
C ALA A 107 5.91 10.88 -19.02
N GLN A 108 6.43 10.23 -20.06
CA GLN A 108 7.27 10.86 -21.08
C GLN A 108 6.48 11.19 -22.33
N THR A 109 5.34 10.52 -22.52
CA THR A 109 4.46 10.67 -23.69
C THR A 109 3.01 10.86 -23.27
N GLY A 110 2.19 11.36 -24.20
CA GLY A 110 0.75 11.43 -23.98
C GLY A 110 0.09 10.07 -23.73
N ASP A 111 0.68 8.99 -24.28
CA ASP A 111 0.22 7.62 -24.06
C ASP A 111 0.51 7.15 -22.65
N ASP A 112 1.67 7.51 -22.10
CA ASP A 112 2.00 7.23 -20.70
C ASP A 112 1.02 7.94 -19.78
N MET A 113 0.75 9.22 -20.05
CA MET A 113 -0.20 9.99 -19.24
C MET A 113 -1.61 9.40 -19.30
N ARG A 114 -2.05 8.89 -20.46
CA ARG A 114 -3.35 8.20 -20.56
C ARG A 114 -3.40 6.92 -19.72
N ARG A 115 -2.32 6.11 -19.74
CA ARG A 115 -2.21 4.89 -18.93
C ARG A 115 -2.20 5.20 -17.44
N ILE A 116 -1.42 6.21 -17.05
CA ILE A 116 -1.33 6.66 -15.65
C ILE A 116 -2.69 7.18 -15.17
N ARG A 117 -3.35 8.03 -15.96
CA ARG A 117 -4.70 8.52 -15.64
C ARG A 117 -5.66 7.36 -15.41
N LYS A 118 -5.71 6.39 -16.33
CA LYS A 118 -6.57 5.22 -16.19
C LYS A 118 -6.28 4.44 -14.90
N TYR A 119 -5.00 4.27 -14.57
CA TYR A 119 -4.58 3.57 -13.34
C TYR A 119 -5.00 4.34 -12.09
N VAL A 120 -4.70 5.62 -12.00
CA VAL A 120 -5.03 6.45 -10.84
C VAL A 120 -6.56 6.55 -10.62
N THR A 121 -7.34 6.71 -11.71
CA THR A 121 -8.81 6.81 -11.61
C THR A 121 -9.50 5.47 -11.39
N SER A 122 -8.79 4.35 -11.50
CA SER A 122 -9.36 3.02 -11.22
C SER A 122 -9.49 2.70 -9.73
N GLY A 123 -9.05 3.60 -8.84
CA GLY A 123 -9.01 3.35 -7.40
C GLY A 123 -7.80 2.53 -6.94
N ALA A 124 -6.76 2.45 -7.77
CA ALA A 124 -5.51 1.75 -7.45
C ALA A 124 -4.61 2.54 -6.48
N VAL A 125 -4.87 3.82 -6.28
CA VAL A 125 -4.20 4.69 -5.31
C VAL A 125 -5.23 5.56 -4.58
N ASP A 126 -4.90 6.01 -3.38
CA ASP A 126 -5.78 6.85 -2.56
C ASP A 126 -5.66 8.34 -2.91
N GLY A 127 -4.57 8.73 -3.57
CA GLY A 127 -4.32 10.10 -4.01
C GLY A 127 -3.13 10.18 -4.96
N ALA A 128 -2.96 11.33 -5.60
CA ALA A 128 -1.85 11.57 -6.50
C ALA A 128 -1.27 12.98 -6.31
N LEU A 129 0.05 13.07 -6.39
CA LEU A 129 0.83 14.30 -6.51
C LEU A 129 1.33 14.39 -7.95
N LEU A 130 1.13 15.52 -8.60
CA LEU A 130 1.61 15.76 -9.95
C LEU A 130 2.75 16.78 -9.90
N ILE A 131 3.87 16.43 -10.49
CA ILE A 131 4.99 17.31 -10.72
C ILE A 131 5.04 17.59 -12.22
N SER A 132 4.86 18.83 -12.58
CA SER A 132 4.95 19.30 -13.95
C SER A 132 5.54 20.70 -13.90
N GLU A 133 6.58 20.94 -14.70
CA GLU A 133 7.11 22.28 -14.91
C GLU A 133 6.40 22.84 -16.16
N HIS A 134 5.59 23.88 -15.99
CA HIS A 134 5.08 24.65 -17.10
C HIS A 134 5.99 25.88 -17.25
N GLU A 135 6.71 25.91 -18.40
CA GLU A 135 7.19 27.18 -18.94
C GLU A 135 6.02 27.95 -19.57
#